data_2878b8607497102d360638f85be3ec1d
#
_entry.id   2878b8607497102d360638f85be3ec1d
#
_cell.length_a   1.000
_cell.length_b   1.000
_cell.length_c   1.000
_cell.angle_alpha   90.00
_cell.angle_beta   90.00
_cell.angle_gamma   90.00
#
_symmetry.space_group_name_H-M   'P 1'
#
loop_
_entity.id
_entity.type
_entity.pdbx_description
1 polymer ?
#
loop_
_entity_poly.entity_id
_entity_poly.type
_entity_poly.pdbx_seq_one_letter_code
_entity_poly.pdbx_strand_id
1 'polypeptide(L)' 'MTYTALVYEDPETPGTWIAEFPAIPEAHSFGRTPEEALAHAKEALELVLAYLKETGRPLPPDVRTVQVGIDAA' A
#
# COMPACT_ATOMS: atom_id res chain seq x y z
N MET A 1 -9.32 -0.07 12.45
CA MET A 1 -7.97 0.38 12.06
C MET A 1 -7.87 0.42 10.55
N THR A 2 -7.35 1.49 10.01
CA THR A 2 -7.20 1.65 8.56
C THR A 2 -5.80 2.11 8.21
N TYR A 3 -5.35 1.75 7.00
CA TYR A 3 -4.08 2.19 6.46
C TYR A 3 -4.27 2.76 5.06
N THR A 4 -3.54 3.81 4.76
CA THR A 4 -3.54 4.43 3.44
C THR A 4 -2.85 3.52 2.44
N ALA A 5 -3.51 3.29 1.30
CA ALA A 5 -2.94 2.55 0.19
C ALA A 5 -2.67 3.49 -0.98
N LEU A 6 -1.59 3.23 -1.70
CA LEU A 6 -1.30 3.85 -2.99
C LEU A 6 -1.51 2.80 -4.06
N VAL A 7 -2.25 3.16 -5.10
CA VAL A 7 -2.54 2.25 -6.20
C VAL A 7 -2.23 2.97 -7.50
N TYR A 8 -1.39 2.38 -8.32
CA TYR A 8 -0.95 3.01 -9.57
C TYR A 8 -0.53 1.95 -10.58
N GLU A 9 -0.57 2.34 -11.84
CA GLU A 9 -0.11 1.45 -12.91
C GLU A 9 1.42 1.44 -12.94
N ASP A 10 2.01 0.25 -13.09
CA ASP A 10 3.46 0.10 -13.16
C ASP A 10 3.95 0.75 -14.47
N PRO A 11 4.78 1.79 -14.38
CA PRO A 11 5.25 2.49 -15.59
C PRO A 11 6.13 1.60 -16.48
N GLU A 12 6.73 0.56 -15.94
CA GLU A 12 7.60 -0.34 -16.70
C GLU A 12 6.85 -1.53 -17.30
N THR A 13 5.65 -1.82 -16.78
CA THR A 13 4.87 -2.96 -17.24
C THR A 13 3.41 -2.53 -17.42
N PRO A 14 3.08 -1.90 -18.57
CA PRO A 14 1.70 -1.47 -18.83
C PRO A 14 0.72 -2.62 -18.66
N GLY A 15 -0.42 -2.33 -18.03
CA GLY A 15 -1.43 -3.33 -17.74
C GLY A 15 -1.24 -4.03 -16.40
N THR A 16 -0.16 -3.75 -15.70
CA THR A 16 0.08 -4.25 -14.35
C THR A 16 -0.11 -3.11 -13.37
N TRP A 17 -0.91 -3.35 -12.34
CA TRP A 17 -1.18 -2.37 -11.29
C TRP A 17 -0.46 -2.77 -10.02
N ILE A 18 -0.01 -1.76 -9.28
CA ILE A 18 0.70 -1.94 -8.01
C ILE A 18 -0.14 -1.33 -6.91
N ALA A 19 -0.18 -2.00 -5.77
CA ALA A 19 -0.78 -1.46 -4.56
C ALA A 19 0.21 -1.63 -3.41
N GLU A 20 0.37 -0.57 -2.62
CA GLU A 20 1.31 -0.58 -1.52
C GLU A 20 0.77 0.26 -0.36
N PHE A 21 1.28 -0.02 0.83
CA PHE A 21 0.92 0.71 2.05
C PHE A 21 2.16 1.44 2.55
N PRO A 22 2.24 2.77 2.36
CA PRO A 22 3.45 3.52 2.76
C PRO A 22 3.86 3.35 4.21
N ALA A 23 2.89 3.19 5.12
CA ALA A 23 3.19 2.98 6.53
C ALA A 23 3.80 1.60 6.81
N ILE A 24 3.59 0.63 5.92
CA ILE A 24 4.06 -0.73 6.07
C ILE A 24 4.60 -1.21 4.72
N PRO A 25 5.85 -0.79 4.39
CA PRO A 25 6.41 -1.06 3.04
C PRO A 25 6.50 -2.53 2.65
N GLU A 26 6.54 -3.44 3.63
CA GLU A 26 6.56 -4.87 3.34
C GLU A 26 5.26 -5.36 2.72
N ALA A 27 4.16 -4.62 2.94
CA ALA A 27 2.85 -5.00 2.44
C ALA A 27 2.57 -4.32 1.09
N HIS A 28 2.94 -4.99 0.03
CA HIS A 28 2.68 -4.52 -1.33
C HIS A 28 2.40 -5.72 -2.23
N SER A 29 1.72 -5.47 -3.33
CA SER A 29 1.45 -6.51 -4.30
C SER A 29 1.07 -5.89 -5.64
N PHE A 30 0.69 -6.70 -6.58
CA PHE A 30 0.31 -6.26 -7.90
C PHE A 30 -0.87 -7.08 -8.43
N GLY A 31 -1.44 -6.62 -9.52
CA GLY A 31 -2.54 -7.30 -10.18
C GLY A 31 -2.76 -6.73 -11.56
N ARG A 32 -3.75 -7.27 -12.26
CA ARG A 32 -4.10 -6.83 -13.62
C ARG A 32 -5.07 -5.67 -13.62
N THR A 33 -5.66 -5.38 -12.47
CA THR A 33 -6.57 -4.25 -12.27
C THR A 33 -6.21 -3.58 -10.95
N PRO A 34 -6.58 -2.32 -10.76
CA PRO A 34 -6.39 -1.66 -9.46
C PRO A 34 -7.02 -2.43 -8.31
N GLU A 35 -8.22 -2.97 -8.53
CA GLU A 35 -8.97 -3.70 -7.52
C GLU A 35 -8.26 -5.00 -7.13
N GLU A 36 -7.72 -5.70 -8.13
CA GLU A 36 -6.98 -6.94 -7.88
C GLU A 36 -5.69 -6.67 -7.12
N ALA A 37 -4.94 -5.65 -7.53
CA ALA A 37 -3.72 -5.27 -6.86
C ALA A 37 -3.99 -4.92 -5.39
N LEU A 38 -5.06 -4.17 -5.14
CA LEU A 38 -5.44 -3.77 -3.79
C LEU A 38 -5.85 -4.98 -2.94
N ALA A 39 -6.60 -5.90 -3.50
CA ALA A 39 -7.01 -7.11 -2.79
C ALA A 39 -5.79 -7.96 -2.38
N HIS A 40 -4.84 -8.11 -3.29
CA HIS A 40 -3.61 -8.84 -3.00
C HIS A 40 -2.77 -8.13 -1.93
N ALA A 41 -2.65 -6.80 -2.03
CA ALA A 41 -1.89 -6.02 -1.06
C ALA A 41 -2.55 -6.07 0.32
N LYS A 42 -3.87 -6.10 0.38
CA LYS A 42 -4.60 -6.22 1.64
C LYS A 42 -4.28 -7.55 2.33
N GLU A 43 -4.21 -8.63 1.58
CA GLU A 43 -3.82 -9.93 2.14
C GLU A 43 -2.40 -9.87 2.71
N ALA A 44 -1.48 -9.24 1.98
CA ALA A 44 -0.11 -9.06 2.45
C ALA A 44 -0.08 -8.21 3.73
N LEU A 45 -0.88 -7.16 3.78
CA LEU A 45 -0.97 -6.29 4.96
C LEU A 45 -1.46 -7.08 6.17
N GLU A 46 -2.49 -7.88 6.00
CA GLU A 46 -3.04 -8.69 7.08
C GLU A 46 -2.02 -9.65 7.65
N LEU A 47 -1.19 -10.25 6.79
CA LEU A 47 -0.12 -11.14 7.23
C LEU A 47 0.96 -10.41 8.01
N VAL A 48 1.38 -9.24 7.54
CA VAL A 48 2.40 -8.44 8.22
C VAL A 48 1.89 -7.97 9.58
N LEU A 49 0.66 -7.48 9.64
CA LEU A 49 0.08 -7.02 10.91
C LEU A 49 -0.07 -8.16 11.91
N ALA A 50 -0.47 -9.33 11.45
CA ALA A 50 -0.57 -10.51 12.31
C ALA A 50 0.80 -10.89 12.86
N TYR A 51 1.84 -10.84 12.04
CA TYR A 51 3.19 -11.12 12.47
C TYR A 51 3.67 -10.12 13.53
N LEU A 52 3.44 -8.84 13.30
CA LEU A 52 3.83 -7.81 14.27
C LEU A 52 3.12 -8.01 15.61
N LYS A 53 1.84 -8.29 15.56
CA LYS A 53 1.04 -8.53 16.76
C LYS A 53 1.52 -9.78 17.51
N GLU A 54 1.78 -10.85 16.77
CA GLU A 54 2.22 -12.11 17.35
C GLU A 54 3.59 -12.01 18.01
N THR A 55 4.48 -11.18 17.46
CA THR A 55 5.82 -10.96 18.01
C THR A 55 5.86 -9.84 19.04
N GLY A 56 4.72 -9.27 19.40
CA GLY A 56 4.64 -8.22 20.41
C GLY A 56 5.18 -6.87 19.95
N ARG A 57 5.34 -6.67 18.65
CA ARG A 57 5.81 -5.40 18.09
C ARG A 57 4.65 -4.44 17.94
N PRO A 58 4.88 -3.14 18.14
CA PRO A 58 3.84 -2.15 17.96
C PRO A 58 3.44 -2.05 16.48
N LEU A 59 2.16 -1.83 16.23
CA LEU A 59 1.69 -1.58 14.87
C LEU A 59 2.05 -0.14 14.50
N PRO A 60 2.67 0.08 13.33
CA PRO A 60 3.02 1.43 12.90
C PRO A 60 1.78 2.30 12.74
N PRO A 61 1.87 3.60 13.04
CA PRO A 61 0.78 4.52 12.71
C PRO A 61 0.71 4.72 11.20
N ASP A 62 -0.48 5.05 10.70
CA ASP A 62 -0.63 5.35 9.28
C ASP A 62 0.09 6.66 8.92
N VAL A 63 0.39 6.80 7.65
CA VAL A 63 0.94 8.04 7.11
C VAL A 63 -0.17 9.07 6.96
N ARG A 64 0.22 10.33 6.84
CA ARG A 64 -0.69 11.42 6.53
C ARG A 64 -0.53 11.77 5.06
N THR A 65 -1.63 11.88 4.34
CA THR A 65 -1.60 12.33 2.95
C THR A 65 -1.87 13.83 2.88
N VAL A 66 -1.10 14.54 2.07
CA VAL A 66 -1.24 15.98 1.87
C VAL A 66 -1.12 16.25 0.38
N GLN A 67 -2.05 17.02 -0.15
CA GLN A 67 -1.95 17.50 -1.52
C GLN A 67 -1.22 18.83 -1.51
N VAL A 68 -0.22 18.96 -2.37
CA VAL A 68 0.59 20.17 -2.48
C VAL A 68 0.36 20.77 -3.85
N GLY A 69 -0.12 22.01 -3.87
CA GLY A 69 -0.25 22.76 -5.11
C GLY A 69 1.11 23.26 -5.56
N ILE A 70 1.36 23.21 -6.85
CA ILE A 70 2.58 23.74 -7.44
C ILE A 70 2.22 24.72 -8.55
N ASP A 71 3.01 25.77 -8.68
CA ASP A 71 2.88 26.69 -9.80
C ASP A 71 3.68 26.14 -10.96
N ALA A 72 2.95 25.63 -11.95
CA ALA A 72 3.58 25.15 -13.18
C ALA A 72 3.64 26.30 -14.17
N ALA A 73 4.83 26.80 -14.37
CA ALA A 73 5.05 27.91 -15.31
C ALA A 73 5.03 27.42 -16.75
#